data_c1cba8106edf79bf56cb7bb286745aac
#
_entry.id   c1cba8106edf79bf56cb7bb286745aac
#
_cell.length_a   1.000
_cell.length_b   1.000
_cell.length_c   1.000
_cell.angle_alpha   90.00
_cell.angle_beta   90.00
_cell.angle_gamma   90.00
#
_symmetry.space_group_name_H-M   'P 1'
#
loop_
_entity.id
_entity.type
_entity.pdbx_description
1 polymer ?
#
loop_
_entity_poly.entity_id
_entity_poly.type
_entity_poly.pdbx_seq_one_letter_code
_entity_poly.pdbx_strand_id
1 'polypeptide(L)'
;GRISGCVNNGDVSAAAQASGKVVCAGGVLGTFDRSDDAGDTAEVHSNTNNGTVTNSSDVKTLCVGGVVGRSSNGTCVIRDCINKGTVVSNSTAVNKVQANRSNFVGGVSGQNSGSISGCTNHGDVSSTSYYWETRIGGVAGTVFGGQRIIGCTNETEATVTTKYERKFNSENAAVVDQEHLGGVIGQCEGSIVDCTNRGTVDQASDPRTVNAGGICGFVRNAAESLSGNANE
;
A
#
# COMPACT_ATOMS: atom_id res chain seq x y z
N GLY A 1 9.91 -17.24 10.47
CA GLY A 1 10.61 -16.08 11.05
C GLY A 1 9.65 -15.10 11.68
N ARG A 2 10.13 -14.31 12.67
CA ARG A 2 9.30 -13.39 13.45
C ARG A 2 9.97 -12.04 13.67
N ILE A 3 9.23 -10.95 13.45
CA ILE A 3 9.63 -9.57 13.78
C ILE A 3 8.52 -9.00 14.66
N SER A 4 8.84 -8.65 15.92
CA SER A 4 7.83 -8.20 16.87
C SER A 4 8.33 -7.18 17.87
N GLY A 5 7.43 -6.29 18.33
CA GLY A 5 7.69 -5.32 19.36
C GLY A 5 8.72 -4.24 18.99
N CYS A 6 9.00 -4.08 17.69
CA CYS A 6 9.93 -3.06 17.22
C CYS A 6 9.25 -1.69 17.13
N VAL A 7 10.00 -0.64 17.47
CA VAL A 7 9.54 0.74 17.35
C VAL A 7 10.53 1.51 16.50
N ASN A 8 10.05 2.08 15.40
CA ASN A 8 10.81 3.03 14.61
C ASN A 8 10.40 4.47 14.98
N ASN A 9 11.36 5.28 15.41
CA ASN A 9 11.15 6.70 15.71
C ASN A 9 11.87 7.62 14.70
N GLY A 10 12.66 7.04 13.80
CA GLY A 10 13.40 7.79 12.79
C GLY A 10 12.72 7.74 11.42
N ASP A 11 13.02 8.71 10.57
CA ASP A 11 12.54 8.74 9.20
C ASP A 11 13.27 7.72 8.33
N VAL A 12 12.54 7.10 7.40
CA VAL A 12 13.06 6.17 6.41
C VAL A 12 12.89 6.75 5.02
N SER A 13 13.99 6.89 4.29
CA SER A 13 13.96 7.38 2.91
C SER A 13 14.63 6.39 1.96
N ALA A 14 13.93 6.06 0.88
CA ALA A 14 14.46 5.25 -0.20
C ALA A 14 14.40 6.03 -1.52
N ALA A 15 15.50 5.99 -2.29
CA ALA A 15 15.57 6.61 -3.61
C ALA A 15 16.41 5.75 -4.55
N ALA A 16 15.88 5.49 -5.74
CA ALA A 16 16.62 4.78 -6.79
C ALA A 16 16.19 5.23 -8.18
N GLN A 17 17.14 5.17 -9.11
CA GLN A 17 16.90 5.47 -10.54
C GLN A 17 17.42 4.30 -11.36
N ALA A 18 16.62 3.24 -11.48
CA ALA A 18 16.96 2.07 -12.26
C ALA A 18 15.72 1.41 -12.84
N SER A 19 15.56 1.47 -14.15
CA SER A 19 14.49 0.75 -14.84
C SER A 19 14.54 -0.75 -14.52
N GLY A 20 13.38 -1.38 -14.32
CA GLY A 20 13.27 -2.82 -14.07
C GLY A 20 13.49 -3.27 -12.63
N LYS A 21 13.71 -2.37 -11.68
CA LYS A 21 13.93 -2.69 -10.26
C LYS A 21 12.66 -2.55 -9.43
N VAL A 22 12.68 -3.14 -8.25
CA VAL A 22 11.69 -2.98 -7.18
C VAL A 22 12.36 -2.23 -6.04
N VAL A 23 11.72 -1.20 -5.51
CA VAL A 23 12.17 -0.48 -4.33
C VAL A 23 11.08 -0.56 -3.28
N CYS A 24 11.44 -1.05 -2.10
CA CYS A 24 10.54 -1.20 -0.98
C CYS A 24 11.04 -0.38 0.20
N ALA A 25 10.16 0.43 0.79
CA ALA A 25 10.42 1.18 1.99
C ALA A 25 9.37 0.86 3.06
N GLY A 26 9.82 0.60 4.27
CA GLY A 26 8.97 0.41 5.44
C GLY A 26 9.68 0.89 6.68
N GLY A 27 8.94 1.45 7.62
CA GLY A 27 9.50 2.01 8.85
C GLY A 27 10.21 0.96 9.71
N VAL A 28 9.72 -0.28 9.70
CA VAL A 28 10.32 -1.40 10.42
C VAL A 28 11.00 -2.37 9.46
N LEU A 29 10.39 -2.64 8.31
CA LEU A 29 10.85 -3.67 7.38
C LEU A 29 10.63 -3.26 5.93
N GLY A 30 11.71 -3.15 5.13
CA GLY A 30 11.62 -2.84 3.70
C GLY A 30 10.97 -3.98 2.91
N THR A 31 11.50 -5.19 3.04
CA THR A 31 10.95 -6.37 2.35
C THR A 31 11.03 -7.60 3.25
N PHE A 32 9.93 -8.33 3.29
CA PHE A 32 9.89 -9.70 3.79
C PHE A 32 9.75 -10.63 2.60
N ASP A 33 10.83 -11.32 2.30
CA ASP A 33 10.87 -12.34 1.25
C ASP A 33 11.24 -13.68 1.89
N ARG A 34 10.48 -14.71 1.59
CA ARG A 34 10.74 -16.04 2.11
C ARG A 34 11.14 -16.95 0.97
N SER A 35 12.22 -17.70 1.14
CA SER A 35 12.52 -18.86 0.32
C SER A 35 11.49 -19.97 0.56
N ASP A 36 11.21 -20.76 -0.47
CA ASP A 36 10.10 -21.72 -0.57
C ASP A 36 10.12 -22.92 0.39
N ASP A 37 10.84 -22.84 1.52
CA ASP A 37 10.87 -23.93 2.51
C ASP A 37 9.52 -24.05 3.22
N ALA A 38 8.84 -25.12 2.92
CA ALA A 38 7.50 -25.44 3.42
C ALA A 38 7.44 -25.50 4.95
N GLY A 39 6.45 -24.84 5.54
CA GLY A 39 5.97 -25.13 6.88
C GLY A 39 5.97 -24.01 7.90
N ASP A 40 6.86 -23.02 7.83
CA ASP A 40 6.91 -21.95 8.83
C ASP A 40 6.09 -20.73 8.45
N THR A 41 5.29 -20.25 9.38
CA THR A 41 4.63 -18.95 9.25
C THR A 41 5.63 -17.82 9.50
N ALA A 42 5.58 -16.80 8.67
CA ALA A 42 6.29 -15.56 8.91
C ALA A 42 5.36 -14.56 9.59
N GLU A 43 5.81 -13.96 10.69
CA GLU A 43 5.01 -13.02 11.45
C GLU A 43 5.70 -11.67 11.61
N VAL A 44 4.97 -10.61 11.30
CA VAL A 44 5.33 -9.22 11.61
C VAL A 44 4.23 -8.67 12.51
N HIS A 45 4.48 -8.53 13.81
CA HIS A 45 3.40 -8.17 14.72
C HIS A 45 3.81 -7.22 15.85
N SER A 46 2.84 -6.45 16.32
CA SER A 46 3.01 -5.53 17.45
C SER A 46 4.16 -4.54 17.23
N ASN A 47 4.38 -4.12 15.97
CA ASN A 47 5.39 -3.15 15.63
C ASN A 47 4.77 -1.77 15.45
N THR A 48 5.52 -0.73 15.79
CA THR A 48 5.06 0.67 15.67
C THR A 48 6.03 1.48 14.83
N ASN A 49 5.51 2.21 13.86
CA ASN A 49 6.23 3.25 13.17
C ASN A 49 5.73 4.63 13.56
N ASN A 50 6.62 5.48 14.08
CA ASN A 50 6.35 6.88 14.41
C ASN A 50 7.02 7.85 13.40
N GLY A 51 8.00 7.39 12.63
CA GLY A 51 8.73 8.21 11.67
C GLY A 51 8.08 8.25 10.29
N THR A 52 8.44 9.24 9.49
CA THR A 52 8.02 9.35 8.09
C THR A 52 8.69 8.29 7.23
N VAL A 53 7.93 7.66 6.34
CA VAL A 53 8.46 6.73 5.34
C VAL A 53 8.27 7.31 3.95
N THR A 54 9.39 7.60 3.28
CA THR A 54 9.39 8.21 1.94
C THR A 54 10.08 7.32 0.92
N ASN A 55 9.47 7.15 -0.24
CA ASN A 55 10.12 6.55 -1.41
C ASN A 55 10.03 7.53 -2.59
N SER A 56 11.18 7.93 -3.12
CA SER A 56 11.30 8.83 -4.27
C SER A 56 12.16 8.18 -5.34
N SER A 57 11.52 7.37 -6.20
CA SER A 57 12.26 6.52 -7.15
C SER A 57 11.63 6.51 -8.55
N ASP A 58 12.49 6.32 -9.56
CA ASP A 58 12.10 5.98 -10.94
C ASP A 58 12.43 4.50 -11.23
N VAL A 59 11.57 3.60 -10.79
CA VAL A 59 11.78 2.14 -10.91
C VAL A 59 10.52 1.45 -11.43
N LYS A 60 10.58 0.14 -11.65
CA LYS A 60 9.44 -0.64 -12.14
C LYS A 60 8.32 -0.74 -11.09
N THR A 61 8.67 -0.96 -9.83
CA THR A 61 7.69 -1.15 -8.77
C THR A 61 8.13 -0.43 -7.50
N LEU A 62 7.23 0.35 -6.94
CA LEU A 62 7.35 0.97 -5.63
C LEU A 62 6.44 0.25 -4.64
N CYS A 63 6.98 -0.09 -3.46
CA CYS A 63 6.19 -0.63 -2.36
C CYS A 63 6.53 0.17 -1.10
N VAL A 64 5.58 0.93 -0.59
CA VAL A 64 5.81 1.81 0.56
C VAL A 64 4.78 1.53 1.63
N GLY A 65 5.24 1.20 2.82
CA GLY A 65 4.37 0.99 3.97
C GLY A 65 4.95 1.62 5.22
N GLY A 66 4.11 2.10 6.09
CA GLY A 66 4.58 2.68 7.36
C GLY A 66 5.33 1.65 8.21
N VAL A 67 4.92 0.38 8.20
CA VAL A 67 5.61 -0.70 8.92
C VAL A 67 6.36 -1.62 7.96
N VAL A 68 5.69 -2.13 6.91
CA VAL A 68 6.24 -3.10 5.96
C VAL A 68 6.12 -2.56 4.54
N GLY A 69 7.22 -2.43 3.81
CA GLY A 69 7.17 -2.05 2.40
C GLY A 69 6.52 -3.14 1.54
N ARG A 70 7.04 -4.36 1.65
CA ARG A 70 6.58 -5.51 0.87
C ARG A 70 6.66 -6.82 1.65
N SER A 71 5.64 -7.66 1.51
CA SER A 71 5.70 -9.08 1.81
C SER A 71 5.34 -9.87 0.55
N SER A 72 6.23 -10.76 0.11
CA SER A 72 6.08 -11.51 -1.15
C SER A 72 5.62 -12.95 -0.96
N ASN A 73 5.35 -13.38 0.27
CA ASN A 73 4.92 -14.75 0.56
C ASN A 73 3.51 -14.81 1.16
N GLY A 74 2.64 -15.67 0.62
CA GLY A 74 1.27 -15.88 1.07
C GLY A 74 1.09 -16.41 2.50
N THR A 75 2.16 -16.84 3.16
CA THR A 75 2.15 -17.28 4.56
C THR A 75 2.60 -16.20 5.56
N CYS A 76 2.91 -14.99 5.10
CA CYS A 76 3.24 -13.88 5.99
C CYS A 76 1.97 -13.33 6.65
N VAL A 77 1.98 -13.20 7.96
CA VAL A 77 0.93 -12.57 8.74
C VAL A 77 1.45 -11.24 9.29
N ILE A 78 0.79 -10.15 8.94
CA ILE A 78 1.02 -8.83 9.54
C ILE A 78 -0.13 -8.57 10.50
N ARG A 79 0.16 -8.40 11.80
CA ARG A 79 -0.92 -8.19 12.78
C ARG A 79 -0.56 -7.22 13.89
N ASP A 80 -1.56 -6.56 14.42
CA ASP A 80 -1.44 -5.67 15.57
C ASP A 80 -0.34 -4.59 15.40
N CYS A 81 -0.10 -4.17 14.16
CA CYS A 81 0.89 -3.16 13.84
C CYS A 81 0.26 -1.77 13.75
N ILE A 82 1.01 -0.75 14.17
CA ILE A 82 0.54 0.63 14.22
C ILE A 82 1.46 1.53 13.40
N ASN A 83 0.89 2.28 12.49
CA ASN A 83 1.58 3.39 11.84
C ASN A 83 1.05 4.74 12.35
N LYS A 84 1.95 5.59 12.83
CA LYS A 84 1.65 6.98 13.23
C LYS A 84 2.38 8.00 12.37
N GLY A 85 3.37 7.55 11.60
CA GLY A 85 4.13 8.40 10.71
C GLY A 85 3.46 8.59 9.34
N THR A 86 3.81 9.65 8.65
CA THR A 86 3.37 9.89 7.28
C THR A 86 4.04 8.91 6.30
N VAL A 87 3.28 8.42 5.33
CA VAL A 87 3.78 7.53 4.26
C VAL A 87 3.66 8.25 2.93
N VAL A 88 4.80 8.41 2.24
CA VAL A 88 4.87 9.18 0.99
C VAL A 88 5.52 8.35 -0.11
N SER A 89 4.85 8.21 -1.23
CA SER A 89 5.42 7.62 -2.44
C SER A 89 5.42 8.63 -3.58
N ASN A 90 6.61 9.09 -3.97
CA ASN A 90 6.79 10.01 -5.07
C ASN A 90 7.49 9.30 -6.23
N SER A 91 6.77 9.05 -7.32
CA SER A 91 7.41 8.62 -8.55
C SER A 91 8.17 9.80 -9.17
N THR A 92 9.45 9.60 -9.50
CA THR A 92 10.26 10.60 -10.19
C THR A 92 10.38 10.35 -11.70
N ALA A 93 9.58 9.44 -12.24
CA ALA A 93 9.57 9.03 -13.64
C ALA A 93 8.96 10.09 -14.58
N VAL A 94 9.61 11.22 -14.76
CA VAL A 94 9.06 12.42 -15.40
C VAL A 94 8.83 12.25 -16.93
N ASN A 95 9.42 11.26 -17.60
CA ASN A 95 9.42 11.22 -19.07
C ASN A 95 9.22 9.82 -19.70
N LYS A 96 8.79 8.82 -18.96
CA LYS A 96 8.67 7.46 -19.52
C LYS A 96 7.36 6.81 -19.15
N VAL A 97 6.41 6.82 -20.08
CA VAL A 97 5.32 5.84 -20.07
C VAL A 97 5.94 4.48 -20.28
N GLN A 98 6.18 3.76 -19.21
CA GLN A 98 6.49 2.35 -19.32
C GLN A 98 5.26 1.58 -18.85
N ALA A 99 4.66 0.85 -19.76
CA ALA A 99 3.70 -0.18 -19.43
C ALA A 99 4.28 -1.07 -18.32
N ASN A 100 3.43 -1.53 -17.40
CA ASN A 100 3.80 -2.41 -16.27
C ASN A 100 4.60 -1.76 -15.13
N ARG A 101 4.39 -0.50 -14.84
CA ARG A 101 4.87 0.11 -13.59
C ARG A 101 3.76 0.15 -12.56
N SER A 102 4.08 -0.20 -11.32
CA SER A 102 3.13 -0.25 -10.22
C SER A 102 3.64 0.47 -9.00
N ASN A 103 2.74 1.17 -8.32
CA ASN A 103 3.00 1.87 -7.08
C ASN A 103 2.01 1.40 -6.01
N PHE A 104 2.51 0.75 -4.96
CA PHE A 104 1.72 0.21 -3.86
C PHE A 104 2.05 0.94 -2.58
N VAL A 105 1.08 1.64 -2.01
CA VAL A 105 1.27 2.50 -0.85
C VAL A 105 0.23 2.20 0.23
N GLY A 106 0.66 1.95 1.43
CA GLY A 106 -0.24 1.71 2.56
C GLY A 106 0.31 2.24 3.87
N GLY A 107 -0.57 2.67 4.74
CA GLY A 107 -0.17 3.16 6.05
C GLY A 107 0.58 2.11 6.87
N VAL A 108 0.21 0.84 6.76
CA VAL A 108 0.92 -0.27 7.41
C VAL A 108 1.75 -1.05 6.39
N SER A 109 1.16 -1.47 5.27
CA SER A 109 1.87 -2.29 4.28
C SER A 109 1.64 -1.80 2.84
N GLY A 110 2.71 -1.62 2.06
CA GLY A 110 2.59 -1.26 0.65
C GLY A 110 2.01 -2.39 -0.18
N GLN A 111 2.69 -3.53 -0.21
CA GLN A 111 2.26 -4.74 -0.90
C GLN A 111 2.31 -5.94 0.05
N ASN A 112 1.22 -6.69 0.13
CA ASN A 112 1.18 -7.89 0.94
C ASN A 112 0.60 -9.08 0.16
N SER A 113 1.25 -10.24 0.27
CA SER A 113 0.77 -11.52 -0.27
C SER A 113 0.23 -12.44 0.82
N GLY A 114 0.23 -12.02 2.07
CA GLY A 114 -0.30 -12.73 3.24
C GLY A 114 -1.49 -12.03 3.86
N SER A 115 -1.89 -12.44 5.05
CA SER A 115 -3.00 -11.84 5.79
C SER A 115 -2.56 -10.61 6.60
N ILE A 116 -3.50 -9.66 6.76
CA ILE A 116 -3.32 -8.49 7.62
C ILE A 116 -4.46 -8.46 8.64
N SER A 117 -4.17 -8.27 9.92
CA SER A 117 -5.21 -8.21 10.96
C SER A 117 -4.89 -7.26 12.10
N GLY A 118 -5.92 -6.62 12.66
CA GLY A 118 -5.82 -5.77 13.84
C GLY A 118 -4.84 -4.59 13.70
N CYS A 119 -4.53 -4.17 12.49
CA CYS A 119 -3.57 -3.09 12.24
C CYS A 119 -4.27 -1.73 12.18
N THR A 120 -3.57 -0.70 12.65
CA THR A 120 -4.11 0.67 12.71
C THR A 120 -3.18 1.66 12.03
N ASN A 121 -3.76 2.53 11.21
CA ASN A 121 -3.07 3.66 10.63
C ASN A 121 -3.63 4.98 11.18
N HIS A 122 -2.73 5.82 11.68
CA HIS A 122 -2.99 7.20 12.13
C HIS A 122 -2.33 8.25 11.22
N GLY A 123 -1.35 7.84 10.40
CA GLY A 123 -0.59 8.77 9.57
C GLY A 123 -1.20 8.97 8.18
N ASP A 124 -0.94 10.12 7.60
CA ASP A 124 -1.30 10.39 6.21
C ASP A 124 -0.59 9.44 5.25
N VAL A 125 -1.30 9.03 4.22
CA VAL A 125 -0.79 8.17 3.15
C VAL A 125 -0.96 8.87 1.83
N SER A 126 0.14 9.20 1.17
CA SER A 126 0.08 9.98 -0.06
C SER A 126 0.94 9.40 -1.19
N SER A 127 0.48 9.62 -2.40
CA SER A 127 1.20 9.25 -3.60
C SER A 127 1.14 10.37 -4.64
N THR A 128 2.31 10.75 -5.17
CA THR A 128 2.40 11.48 -6.44
C THR A 128 2.95 10.51 -7.48
N SER A 129 2.14 10.14 -8.46
CA SER A 129 2.48 9.04 -9.36
C SER A 129 2.40 9.43 -10.82
N TYR A 130 3.34 8.86 -11.60
CA TYR A 130 3.34 8.82 -13.07
C TYR A 130 3.21 7.36 -13.57
N TYR A 131 2.81 6.45 -12.67
CA TYR A 131 2.79 5.01 -12.95
C TYR A 131 1.47 4.58 -13.57
N TRP A 132 1.50 3.50 -14.33
CA TRP A 132 0.32 2.88 -14.91
C TRP A 132 -0.72 2.49 -13.87
N GLU A 133 -0.24 2.00 -12.73
CA GLU A 133 -1.10 1.49 -11.67
C GLU A 133 -0.64 2.02 -10.33
N THR A 134 -1.53 2.71 -9.64
CA THR A 134 -1.34 3.15 -8.25
C THR A 134 -2.43 2.54 -7.39
N ARG A 135 -2.03 1.85 -6.33
CA ARG A 135 -2.92 1.29 -5.33
C ARG A 135 -2.54 1.85 -3.98
N ILE A 136 -3.44 2.58 -3.39
CA ILE A 136 -3.19 3.27 -2.13
C ILE A 136 -4.31 3.02 -1.14
N GLY A 137 -3.96 2.69 0.10
CA GLY A 137 -4.91 2.47 1.18
C GLY A 137 -4.39 2.95 2.53
N GLY A 138 -5.29 3.32 3.40
CA GLY A 138 -4.94 3.76 4.74
C GLY A 138 -4.17 2.68 5.52
N VAL A 139 -4.49 1.41 5.34
CA VAL A 139 -3.76 0.30 5.96
C VAL A 139 -2.86 -0.40 4.94
N ALA A 140 -3.40 -0.79 3.79
CA ALA A 140 -2.63 -1.52 2.80
C ALA A 140 -2.85 -1.00 1.37
N GLY A 141 -1.79 -0.91 0.57
CA GLY A 141 -1.89 -0.60 -0.86
C GLY A 141 -2.56 -1.74 -1.62
N THR A 142 -2.07 -2.95 -1.42
CA THR A 142 -2.66 -4.15 -2.04
C THR A 142 -2.46 -5.41 -1.20
N VAL A 143 -3.45 -6.31 -1.26
CA VAL A 143 -3.37 -7.67 -0.74
C VAL A 143 -3.70 -8.65 -1.84
N PHE A 144 -2.77 -9.56 -2.15
CA PHE A 144 -2.85 -10.54 -3.22
C PHE A 144 -3.21 -11.94 -2.72
N GLY A 145 -3.55 -12.80 -3.69
CA GLY A 145 -3.62 -14.25 -3.47
C GLY A 145 -4.77 -14.74 -2.62
N GLY A 146 -5.92 -14.06 -2.63
CA GLY A 146 -7.10 -14.50 -1.87
C GLY A 146 -6.94 -14.38 -0.35
N GLN A 147 -5.96 -13.61 0.13
CA GLN A 147 -5.69 -13.43 1.55
C GLN A 147 -6.66 -12.44 2.21
N ARG A 148 -6.68 -12.42 3.54
CA ARG A 148 -7.67 -11.68 4.31
C ARG A 148 -7.10 -10.42 4.93
N ILE A 149 -7.93 -9.38 4.98
CA ILE A 149 -7.72 -8.21 5.82
C ILE A 149 -8.86 -8.14 6.84
N ILE A 150 -8.53 -8.15 8.13
CA ILE A 150 -9.52 -8.32 9.21
C ILE A 150 -9.27 -7.33 10.34
N GLY A 151 -10.33 -6.63 10.79
CA GLY A 151 -10.30 -5.79 11.99
C GLY A 151 -9.27 -4.67 11.91
N CYS A 152 -9.02 -4.14 10.72
CA CYS A 152 -8.05 -3.07 10.52
C CYS A 152 -8.74 -1.70 10.49
N THR A 153 -8.05 -0.68 10.98
CA THR A 153 -8.61 0.69 11.07
C THR A 153 -7.69 1.72 10.43
N ASN A 154 -8.29 2.60 9.64
CA ASN A 154 -7.70 3.89 9.27
C ASN A 154 -8.37 4.98 10.08
N GLU A 155 -7.61 5.69 10.92
CA GLU A 155 -8.16 6.59 11.94
C GLU A 155 -8.50 7.98 11.38
N THR A 156 -9.23 8.75 12.18
CA THR A 156 -9.84 10.05 11.79
C THR A 156 -8.84 11.09 11.31
N GLU A 157 -7.64 11.11 11.86
CA GLU A 157 -6.58 12.04 11.50
C GLU A 157 -5.89 11.71 10.18
N ALA A 158 -6.06 10.48 9.67
CA ALA A 158 -5.36 10.01 8.48
C ALA A 158 -6.08 10.40 7.19
N THR A 159 -5.33 10.97 6.25
CA THR A 159 -5.80 11.22 4.88
C THR A 159 -5.12 10.27 3.90
N VAL A 160 -5.90 9.64 3.04
CA VAL A 160 -5.42 8.83 1.91
C VAL A 160 -5.58 9.65 0.65
N THR A 161 -4.46 10.08 0.06
CA THR A 161 -4.46 11.03 -1.07
C THR A 161 -3.63 10.54 -2.24
N THR A 162 -4.16 10.65 -3.46
CA THR A 162 -3.35 10.52 -4.67
C THR A 162 -3.32 11.81 -5.45
N LYS A 163 -2.16 12.08 -6.05
CA LYS A 163 -1.97 13.10 -7.06
C LYS A 163 -1.32 12.47 -8.28
N TYR A 164 -2.08 12.37 -9.35
CA TYR A 164 -1.56 11.94 -10.64
C TYR A 164 -1.06 13.16 -11.42
N GLU A 165 0.21 13.16 -11.79
CA GLU A 165 0.77 14.22 -12.61
C GLU A 165 1.02 13.69 -14.04
N ARG A 166 0.10 13.98 -14.94
CA ARG A 166 0.26 13.64 -16.35
C ARG A 166 1.14 14.66 -17.06
N LYS A 167 2.29 14.20 -17.56
CA LYS A 167 3.11 14.97 -18.52
C LYS A 167 3.15 14.23 -19.85
N PHE A 168 2.06 14.29 -20.64
CA PHE A 168 2.01 13.63 -21.93
C PHE A 168 1.77 14.56 -23.12
N ASN A 169 2.61 14.37 -24.14
CA ASN A 169 2.25 14.64 -25.51
C ASN A 169 1.42 13.47 -26.03
N SER A 170 0.34 13.80 -26.66
CA SER A 170 -0.89 13.09 -27.01
C SER A 170 -0.79 11.82 -27.88
N GLU A 171 0.35 11.20 -28.12
CA GLU A 171 0.48 10.25 -29.23
C GLU A 171 0.44 8.76 -28.85
N ASN A 172 0.45 8.39 -27.57
CA ASN A 172 0.30 6.98 -27.16
C ASN A 172 -0.97 6.74 -26.32
N ALA A 173 -2.07 6.59 -27.02
CA ALA A 173 -3.41 6.42 -26.46
C ALA A 173 -3.68 5.07 -25.75
N ALA A 174 -2.69 4.20 -25.58
CA ALA A 174 -2.87 2.84 -25.11
C ALA A 174 -2.50 2.60 -23.64
N VAL A 175 -2.13 3.62 -22.89
CA VAL A 175 -1.77 3.45 -21.47
C VAL A 175 -3.01 3.60 -20.62
N VAL A 176 -3.40 2.52 -19.97
CA VAL A 176 -4.50 2.48 -19.02
C VAL A 176 -3.94 2.87 -17.65
N ASP A 177 -4.10 4.13 -17.29
CA ASP A 177 -3.74 4.63 -15.97
C ASP A 177 -4.87 4.26 -15.00
N GLN A 178 -4.56 3.49 -13.98
CA GLN A 178 -5.52 3.04 -12.98
C GLN A 178 -5.08 3.49 -11.59
N GLU A 179 -6.00 4.14 -10.89
CA GLU A 179 -5.84 4.44 -9.46
C GLU A 179 -6.91 3.72 -8.65
N HIS A 180 -6.47 3.02 -7.63
CA HIS A 180 -7.35 2.36 -6.67
C HIS A 180 -7.08 2.92 -5.28
N LEU A 181 -8.02 3.71 -4.77
CA LEU A 181 -7.94 4.36 -3.47
C LEU A 181 -8.94 3.75 -2.51
N GLY A 182 -8.50 3.33 -1.35
CA GLY A 182 -9.40 2.89 -0.29
C GLY A 182 -9.01 3.46 1.06
N GLY A 183 -9.99 3.76 1.87
CA GLY A 183 -9.73 4.19 3.24
C GLY A 183 -8.96 3.14 4.04
N VAL A 184 -9.19 1.86 3.77
CA VAL A 184 -8.41 0.77 4.37
C VAL A 184 -7.46 0.14 3.36
N ILE A 185 -7.94 -0.21 2.17
CA ILE A 185 -7.14 -0.92 1.18
C ILE A 185 -7.39 -0.43 -0.24
N GLY A 186 -6.32 -0.19 -1.01
CA GLY A 186 -6.40 0.22 -2.41
C GLY A 186 -6.97 -0.89 -3.30
N GLN A 187 -6.39 -2.08 -3.26
CA GLN A 187 -6.91 -3.27 -3.96
C GLN A 187 -6.82 -4.53 -3.12
N CYS A 188 -7.90 -5.32 -3.11
CA CYS A 188 -7.96 -6.62 -2.47
C CYS A 188 -8.30 -7.72 -3.49
N GLU A 189 -7.63 -8.87 -3.37
CA GLU A 189 -7.95 -10.11 -4.09
C GLU A 189 -8.57 -11.17 -3.17
N GLY A 190 -8.91 -10.80 -1.95
CA GLY A 190 -9.47 -11.68 -0.93
C GLY A 190 -10.57 -11.02 -0.10
N SER A 191 -10.76 -11.46 1.12
CA SER A 191 -11.82 -10.98 2.02
C SER A 191 -11.42 -9.75 2.81
N ILE A 192 -12.37 -8.82 3.01
CA ILE A 192 -12.24 -7.66 3.90
C ILE A 192 -13.35 -7.75 4.95
N VAL A 193 -12.98 -7.92 6.19
CA VAL A 193 -13.93 -8.23 7.28
C VAL A 193 -13.66 -7.31 8.48
N ASP A 194 -14.72 -6.72 9.03
CA ASP A 194 -14.70 -5.92 10.26
C ASP A 194 -13.65 -4.78 10.25
N CYS A 195 -13.41 -4.19 9.07
CA CYS A 195 -12.50 -3.08 8.91
C CYS A 195 -13.24 -1.74 8.98
N THR A 196 -12.56 -0.73 9.52
CA THR A 196 -13.15 0.61 9.68
C THR A 196 -12.28 1.67 9.02
N ASN A 197 -12.90 2.55 8.26
CA ASN A 197 -12.28 3.80 7.84
C ASN A 197 -12.99 4.97 8.53
N ARG A 198 -12.24 5.77 9.25
CA ARG A 198 -12.64 7.06 9.84
C ARG A 198 -11.94 8.23 9.19
N GLY A 199 -10.88 7.95 8.42
CA GLY A 199 -10.09 8.96 7.75
C GLY A 199 -10.69 9.41 6.43
N THR A 200 -10.09 10.43 5.85
CA THR A 200 -10.49 10.99 4.56
C THR A 200 -9.84 10.22 3.41
N VAL A 201 -10.61 9.96 2.36
CA VAL A 201 -10.13 9.48 1.06
C VAL A 201 -10.31 10.60 0.05
N ASP A 202 -9.20 11.16 -0.43
CA ASP A 202 -9.19 12.30 -1.34
C ASP A 202 -8.39 12.02 -2.60
N GLN A 203 -9.01 12.21 -3.74
CA GLN A 203 -8.38 12.07 -5.03
C GLN A 203 -8.22 13.44 -5.68
N ALA A 204 -6.99 13.92 -5.73
CA ALA A 204 -6.65 15.26 -6.21
C ALA A 204 -6.22 15.31 -7.68
N SER A 205 -6.50 14.29 -8.47
CA SER A 205 -5.98 14.15 -9.84
C SER A 205 -7.03 13.69 -10.84
N ASP A 206 -6.71 13.74 -12.12
CA ASP A 206 -7.56 13.31 -13.24
C ASP A 206 -6.92 12.12 -13.99
N PRO A 207 -6.84 10.92 -13.41
CA PRO A 207 -6.44 9.72 -14.11
C PRO A 207 -7.58 9.20 -14.99
N ARG A 208 -7.28 8.32 -15.94
CA ARG A 208 -8.30 7.76 -16.85
C ARG A 208 -9.29 6.83 -16.13
N THR A 209 -8.84 6.14 -15.10
CA THR A 209 -9.70 5.25 -14.30
C THR A 209 -9.39 5.42 -12.84
N VAL A 210 -10.39 5.81 -12.08
CA VAL A 210 -10.32 5.92 -10.62
C VAL A 210 -11.36 5.00 -10.02
N ASN A 211 -10.92 4.20 -9.04
CA ASN A 211 -11.81 3.49 -8.15
C ASN A 211 -11.50 3.98 -6.73
N ALA A 212 -12.40 4.75 -6.15
CA ALA A 212 -12.29 5.25 -4.79
C ALA A 212 -13.40 4.66 -3.92
N GLY A 213 -13.06 4.20 -2.75
CA GLY A 213 -14.01 3.65 -1.79
C GLY A 213 -13.59 3.91 -0.36
N GLY A 214 -14.55 4.15 0.51
CA GLY A 214 -14.30 4.39 1.93
C GLY A 214 -13.54 3.22 2.59
N ILE A 215 -13.77 1.98 2.17
CA ILE A 215 -13.04 0.80 2.66
C ILE A 215 -12.05 0.31 1.63
N CYS A 216 -12.50 0.00 0.41
CA CYS A 216 -11.68 -0.60 -0.63
C CYS A 216 -11.90 0.12 -1.96
N GLY A 217 -10.80 0.45 -2.64
CA GLY A 217 -10.86 1.05 -3.97
C GLY A 217 -11.28 0.04 -5.04
N PHE A 218 -10.72 -1.16 -5.02
CA PHE A 218 -11.01 -2.19 -6.00
C PHE A 218 -10.92 -3.61 -5.44
N VAL A 219 -11.94 -4.41 -5.66
CA VAL A 219 -11.95 -5.85 -5.35
C VAL A 219 -11.82 -6.64 -6.64
N ARG A 220 -10.82 -7.48 -6.75
CA ARG A 220 -10.50 -8.23 -7.96
C ARG A 220 -11.05 -9.61 -7.77
N ASN A 221 -11.72 -10.26 -7.50
CA ASN A 221 -12.36 -11.57 -7.42
C ASN A 221 -13.56 -11.51 -6.49
N ALA A 222 -14.74 -11.35 -7.08
CA ALA A 222 -16.00 -11.12 -6.37
C ALA A 222 -16.52 -12.33 -5.54
N ALA A 223 -15.76 -13.41 -5.42
CA ALA A 223 -16.17 -14.59 -4.64
C ALA A 223 -15.86 -14.47 -3.14
N GLU A 224 -15.18 -13.40 -2.73
CA GLU A 224 -14.71 -13.21 -1.37
C GLU A 224 -15.65 -12.33 -0.53
N SER A 225 -15.54 -12.44 0.78
CA SER A 225 -16.44 -11.76 1.72
C SER A 225 -16.06 -10.31 1.96
N LEU A 226 -17.04 -9.41 1.83
CA LEU A 226 -16.99 -8.02 2.32
C LEU A 226 -18.06 -7.89 3.41
N SER A 227 -17.70 -7.98 4.68
CA SER A 227 -18.67 -8.01 5.77
C SER A 227 -18.19 -7.24 7.00
N GLY A 228 -19.14 -6.65 7.74
CA GLY A 228 -18.85 -5.94 8.98
C GLY A 228 -18.04 -4.67 8.85
N ASN A 229 -17.80 -4.17 7.62
CA ASN A 229 -16.96 -3.00 7.40
C ASN A 229 -17.75 -1.70 7.59
N ALA A 230 -17.11 -0.68 8.17
CA ALA A 230 -17.68 0.64 8.41
C ALA A 230 -16.84 1.75 7.79
N ASN A 231 -17.52 2.72 7.18
CA ASN A 231 -16.93 4.00 6.77
C ASN A 231 -17.68 5.09 7.55
N GLU A 232 -17.00 5.69 8.52
CA GLU A 232 -17.58 6.59 9.53
C GLU A 232 -17.19 8.05 9.30
#